data_58da34be3bbfc1ca2fd0994fd35361c9
#
_entry.id   58da34be3bbfc1ca2fd0994fd35361c9
#
_cell.length_a   1.000
_cell.length_b   1.000
_cell.length_c   1.000
_cell.angle_alpha   90.00
_cell.angle_beta   90.00
_cell.angle_gamma   90.00
#
_symmetry.space_group_name_H-M   'P 1'
#
loop_
_entity.id
_entity.type
_entity.pdbx_description
1 polymer ?
#
loop_
_entity_poly.entity_id
_entity_poly.type
_entity_poly.pdbx_seq_one_letter_code
_entity_poly.pdbx_strand_id
1 'polypeptide(L)'
;MPPSDSPILDDIKSAASELIDPVLDALGGNPWPRRLINACNAAYMISDRRLGSSLPLLEEAGMQKGTRPLVFVSGIHDVHAGFVCRTDDDGLLVTFRGTLPPEDMIFWRWAADWLHDAQTVPMPWTVGERDYGQVASAFGIAVSSLARDLLETLETLNAGSASAIRITGHSKGGAMACLGATLIREQYPDRRIEVCSFAAPMTADQDFIDCYDRDGLLARTDRFQNALDPVPYLPGGPDIRQWLDGEKRLDEAKKLMLVEDAIKALPEWPYRQFGRLHFLHEEDGRIQDDEDAERAAWDAVINAVVKMRFREMIDAHSGVQRYLTALSPDEGEAED
;
A
#
# COMPACT_ATOMS: atom_id res chain seq x y z
N MET A 1 -7.16 48.05 12.77
CA MET A 1 -7.52 46.65 12.55
C MET A 1 -8.60 46.64 11.47
N PRO A 2 -8.36 46.05 10.33
CA PRO A 2 -9.44 45.81 9.35
C PRO A 2 -10.27 44.58 9.76
N PRO A 3 -11.56 44.51 9.46
CA PRO A 3 -12.40 43.37 9.82
C PRO A 3 -12.03 42.15 8.98
N SER A 4 -11.93 41.02 9.65
CA SER A 4 -11.49 39.71 9.12
C SER A 4 -12.61 38.86 8.53
N ASP A 5 -13.77 39.44 8.25
CA ASP A 5 -14.92 38.68 7.74
C ASP A 5 -15.23 39.12 6.30
N SER A 6 -14.68 38.37 5.34
CA SER A 6 -15.07 38.49 3.94
C SER A 6 -16.18 37.47 3.67
N PRO A 7 -17.41 37.93 3.31
CA PRO A 7 -18.53 37.04 2.93
C PRO A 7 -18.17 36.06 1.80
N ILE A 8 -17.22 36.44 0.94
CA ILE A 8 -16.74 35.62 -0.17
C ILE A 8 -16.01 34.37 0.32
N LEU A 9 -15.31 34.44 1.47
CA LEU A 9 -14.61 33.27 2.06
C LEU A 9 -15.58 32.27 2.69
N ASP A 10 -16.70 32.76 3.20
CA ASP A 10 -17.74 31.89 3.77
C ASP A 10 -18.61 31.26 2.65
N ASP A 11 -18.84 31.98 1.56
CA ASP A 11 -19.52 31.47 0.36
C ASP A 11 -18.63 30.40 -0.35
N ILE A 12 -17.32 30.59 -0.43
CA ILE A 12 -16.39 29.60 -0.97
C ILE A 12 -16.32 28.35 -0.06
N LYS A 13 -16.33 28.53 1.24
CA LYS A 13 -16.37 27.40 2.19
C LYS A 13 -17.71 26.66 2.16
N SER A 14 -18.81 27.37 1.95
CA SER A 14 -20.14 26.78 1.80
C SER A 14 -20.27 26.03 0.47
N ALA A 15 -19.81 26.57 -0.63
CA ALA A 15 -19.78 25.91 -1.93
C ALA A 15 -18.85 24.69 -1.96
N ALA A 16 -17.70 24.76 -1.24
CA ALA A 16 -16.80 23.62 -1.08
C ALA A 16 -17.37 22.51 -0.17
N SER A 17 -18.33 22.83 0.71
CA SER A 17 -19.00 21.84 1.55
C SER A 17 -20.20 21.17 0.86
N GLU A 18 -20.70 21.74 -0.24
CA GLU A 18 -21.83 21.19 -1.02
C GLU A 18 -21.40 20.25 -2.16
N LEU A 19 -20.13 20.29 -2.57
CA LEU A 19 -19.53 19.27 -3.41
C LEU A 19 -19.09 18.11 -2.48
N ILE A 20 -20.01 17.24 -2.12
CA ILE A 20 -19.69 15.93 -1.54
C ILE A 20 -18.75 15.26 -2.52
N ASP A 21 -17.48 15.10 -2.10
CA ASP A 21 -16.46 14.43 -2.88
C ASP A 21 -16.93 12.98 -3.14
N PRO A 22 -17.25 12.60 -4.38
CA PRO A 22 -17.78 11.27 -4.70
C PRO A 22 -16.83 10.14 -4.24
N VAL A 23 -15.53 10.40 -4.14
CA VAL A 23 -14.55 9.45 -3.62
C VAL A 23 -14.70 9.33 -2.10
N LEU A 24 -14.87 10.43 -1.37
CA LEU A 24 -15.12 10.38 0.07
C LEU A 24 -16.45 9.68 0.37
N ASP A 25 -17.45 9.88 -0.47
CA ASP A 25 -18.76 9.21 -0.31
C ASP A 25 -18.63 7.70 -0.55
N ALA A 26 -17.88 7.28 -1.58
CA ALA A 26 -17.55 5.87 -1.85
C ALA A 26 -16.73 5.22 -0.71
N LEU A 27 -15.95 6.02 0.03
CA LEU A 27 -15.18 5.59 1.21
C LEU A 27 -15.96 5.79 2.52
N GLY A 28 -17.28 6.05 2.46
CA GLY A 28 -18.12 6.30 3.64
C GLY A 28 -17.70 7.55 4.43
N GLY A 29 -17.17 8.57 3.76
CA GLY A 29 -16.66 9.81 4.37
C GLY A 29 -15.30 9.64 5.06
N ASN A 30 -14.59 8.54 4.86
CA ASN A 30 -13.29 8.29 5.47
C ASN A 30 -12.14 8.99 4.71
N PRO A 31 -11.49 10.04 5.24
CA PRO A 31 -10.43 10.75 4.55
C PRO A 31 -9.07 10.02 4.60
N TRP A 32 -8.97 8.94 5.38
CA TRP A 32 -7.68 8.31 5.65
C TRP A 32 -7.00 7.70 4.43
N PRO A 33 -7.66 7.03 3.49
CA PRO A 33 -6.95 6.47 2.32
C PRO A 33 -6.17 7.54 1.55
N ARG A 34 -6.74 8.72 1.32
CA ARG A 34 -6.05 9.85 0.68
C ARG A 34 -4.88 10.38 1.52
N ARG A 35 -5.06 10.51 2.83
CA ARG A 35 -4.00 10.92 3.75
C ARG A 35 -2.84 9.91 3.75
N LEU A 36 -3.16 8.61 3.74
CA LEU A 36 -2.18 7.54 3.81
C LEU A 36 -1.35 7.40 2.52
N ILE A 37 -1.93 7.64 1.34
CA ILE A 37 -1.15 7.64 0.09
C ILE A 37 -0.21 8.86 0.02
N ASN A 38 -0.58 10.03 0.55
CA ASN A 38 0.33 11.16 0.71
C ASN A 38 1.51 10.82 1.62
N ALA A 39 1.26 10.09 2.71
CA ALA A 39 2.34 9.59 3.56
C ALA A 39 3.25 8.59 2.82
N CYS A 40 2.69 7.70 2.00
CA CYS A 40 3.49 6.82 1.15
C CYS A 40 4.39 7.61 0.20
N ASN A 41 3.87 8.67 -0.42
CA ASN A 41 4.65 9.55 -1.29
C ASN A 41 5.79 10.24 -0.52
N ALA A 42 5.50 10.76 0.67
CA ALA A 42 6.51 11.34 1.54
C ALA A 42 7.63 10.34 1.90
N ALA A 43 7.29 9.07 2.13
CA ALA A 43 8.28 8.05 2.50
C ALA A 43 9.35 7.83 1.42
N TYR A 44 9.02 8.01 0.13
CA TYR A 44 10.00 7.92 -0.96
C TYR A 44 11.06 9.03 -0.92
N MET A 45 10.82 10.11 -0.16
CA MET A 45 11.80 11.20 0.03
C MET A 45 12.78 10.95 1.18
N ILE A 46 12.73 9.78 1.83
CA ILE A 46 13.70 9.41 2.86
C ILE A 46 15.05 9.12 2.22
N SER A 47 16.06 9.89 2.61
CA SER A 47 17.47 9.69 2.26
C SER A 47 18.37 10.12 3.41
N ASP A 48 19.52 9.49 3.56
CA ASP A 48 20.48 9.79 4.62
C ASP A 48 19.84 9.91 6.02
N ARG A 49 18.94 8.97 6.35
CA ARG A 49 18.18 8.92 7.62
C ARG A 49 17.32 10.16 7.88
N ARG A 50 16.95 10.88 6.86
CA ARG A 50 16.13 12.10 6.94
C ARG A 50 14.98 12.06 5.96
N LEU A 51 13.89 12.66 6.36
CA LEU A 51 12.79 12.94 5.46
C LEU A 51 13.05 14.30 4.80
N GLY A 52 13.18 14.30 3.47
CA GLY A 52 13.48 15.50 2.69
C GLY A 52 12.38 16.58 2.77
N SER A 53 12.24 17.41 1.73
CA SER A 53 11.27 18.52 1.67
C SER A 53 9.81 18.04 1.52
N SER A 54 9.37 17.14 2.40
CA SER A 54 8.07 16.46 2.36
C SER A 54 7.03 17.04 3.32
N LEU A 55 7.35 18.15 4.00
CA LEU A 55 6.44 18.75 4.97
C LEU A 55 5.01 18.98 4.44
N PRO A 56 4.80 19.53 3.23
CA PRO A 56 3.45 19.69 2.68
C PRO A 56 2.71 18.36 2.57
N LEU A 57 3.35 17.31 2.06
CA LEU A 57 2.75 15.97 1.95
C LEU A 57 2.39 15.38 3.31
N LEU A 58 3.19 15.65 4.34
CA LEU A 58 2.92 15.19 5.70
C LEU A 58 1.75 15.95 6.35
N GLU A 59 1.61 17.23 6.07
CA GLU A 59 0.45 18.02 6.51
C GLU A 59 -0.82 17.51 5.84
N GLU A 60 -0.78 17.21 4.53
CA GLU A 60 -1.87 16.55 3.80
C GLU A 60 -2.16 15.13 4.30
N ALA A 61 -1.13 14.42 4.78
CA ALA A 61 -1.27 13.12 5.44
C ALA A 61 -1.88 13.22 6.86
N GLY A 62 -2.22 14.41 7.33
CA GLY A 62 -2.80 14.63 8.65
C GLY A 62 -1.79 14.64 9.78
N MET A 63 -0.51 14.92 9.51
CA MET A 63 0.48 15.10 10.56
C MET A 63 0.13 16.30 11.44
N GLN A 64 0.21 16.11 12.75
CA GLN A 64 -0.04 17.16 13.74
C GLN A 64 0.93 18.33 13.56
N LYS A 65 0.39 19.54 13.39
CA LYS A 65 1.18 20.76 13.21
C LYS A 65 2.17 21.00 14.37
N GLY A 66 3.37 21.41 14.02
CA GLY A 66 4.44 21.70 14.99
C GLY A 66 5.17 20.46 15.51
N THR A 67 4.77 19.27 15.08
CA THR A 67 5.52 18.03 15.36
C THR A 67 6.49 17.70 14.22
N ARG A 68 7.36 16.70 14.44
CA ARG A 68 8.29 16.20 13.43
C ARG A 68 8.16 14.69 13.32
N PRO A 69 8.24 14.14 12.10
CA PRO A 69 8.31 12.70 11.93
C PRO A 69 9.65 12.18 12.45
N LEU A 70 9.62 10.97 12.97
CA LEU A 70 10.82 10.22 13.35
C LEU A 70 11.04 9.13 12.30
N VAL A 71 12.21 9.16 11.68
CA VAL A 71 12.60 8.22 10.61
C VAL A 71 13.30 7.02 11.23
N PHE A 72 12.96 5.83 10.77
CA PHE A 72 13.63 4.58 11.08
C PHE A 72 14.15 3.94 9.79
N VAL A 73 15.37 3.44 9.81
CA VAL A 73 16.06 2.94 8.61
C VAL A 73 16.95 1.76 8.93
N SER A 74 17.17 0.91 7.92
CA SER A 74 18.06 -0.23 8.02
C SER A 74 18.68 -0.59 6.67
N GLY A 75 19.81 -1.28 6.73
CA GLY A 75 20.57 -1.73 5.57
C GLY A 75 21.50 -0.67 5.00
N ILE A 76 22.28 -1.07 3.99
CA ILE A 76 23.22 -0.18 3.30
C ILE A 76 22.40 0.84 2.48
N HIS A 77 22.77 2.11 2.57
CA HIS A 77 22.06 3.22 1.90
C HIS A 77 20.58 3.32 2.24
N ASP A 78 20.21 2.97 3.50
CA ASP A 78 18.84 3.05 3.99
C ASP A 78 17.84 2.29 3.08
N VAL A 79 18.23 1.12 2.54
CA VAL A 79 17.42 0.33 1.61
C VAL A 79 16.03 -0.02 2.17
N HIS A 80 15.95 -0.18 3.49
CA HIS A 80 14.69 -0.30 4.21
C HIS A 80 14.49 0.94 5.06
N ALA A 81 13.34 1.59 4.92
CA ALA A 81 13.07 2.86 5.59
C ALA A 81 11.58 3.04 5.86
N GLY A 82 11.29 3.88 6.81
CA GLY A 82 9.97 4.35 7.13
C GLY A 82 10.02 5.53 8.10
N PHE A 83 8.86 6.02 8.48
CA PHE A 83 8.74 7.06 9.51
C PHE A 83 7.50 6.86 10.36
N VAL A 84 7.50 7.46 11.54
CA VAL A 84 6.32 7.60 12.39
C VAL A 84 6.10 9.08 12.66
N CYS A 85 4.85 9.54 12.57
CA CYS A 85 4.46 10.88 13.00
C CYS A 85 3.18 10.85 13.84
N ARG A 86 2.97 11.91 14.64
CA ARG A 86 1.69 12.16 15.30
C ARG A 86 0.68 12.69 14.30
N THR A 87 -0.56 12.28 14.45
CA THR A 87 -1.68 12.79 13.63
C THR A 87 -2.54 13.80 14.38
N ASP A 88 -3.31 14.58 13.64
CA ASP A 88 -4.17 15.65 14.14
C ASP A 88 -5.35 15.16 15.01
N ASP A 89 -5.63 13.85 14.98
CA ASP A 89 -6.65 13.16 15.80
C ASP A 89 -6.06 12.41 17.01
N ASP A 90 -4.90 12.82 17.50
CA ASP A 90 -4.16 12.21 18.61
C ASP A 90 -3.73 10.75 18.36
N GLY A 91 -3.67 10.33 17.08
CA GLY A 91 -3.17 9.04 16.65
C GLY A 91 -1.67 9.07 16.29
N LEU A 92 -1.21 7.93 15.80
CA LEU A 92 0.09 7.77 15.14
C LEU A 92 -0.09 7.21 13.74
N LEU A 93 0.75 7.68 12.84
CA LEU A 93 0.88 7.18 11.48
C LEU A 93 2.27 6.58 11.29
N VAL A 94 2.30 5.29 10.96
CA VAL A 94 3.50 4.52 10.60
C VAL A 94 3.50 4.31 9.10
N THR A 95 4.56 4.69 8.42
CA THR A 95 4.66 4.55 6.98
C THR A 95 5.93 3.81 6.59
N PHE A 96 5.80 2.73 5.82
CA PHE A 96 6.92 2.01 5.25
C PHE A 96 7.16 2.43 3.81
N ARG A 97 8.43 2.68 3.47
CA ARG A 97 8.85 3.02 2.11
C ARG A 97 8.89 1.76 1.22
N GLY A 98 8.37 1.88 0.00
CA GLY A 98 8.54 0.89 -1.04
C GLY A 98 9.97 0.81 -1.58
N THR A 99 10.17 0.00 -2.62
CA THR A 99 11.45 -0.07 -3.33
C THR A 99 11.65 1.20 -4.14
N LEU A 100 12.83 1.81 -4.04
CA LEU A 100 13.21 2.89 -4.94
C LEU A 100 13.47 2.28 -6.33
N PRO A 101 12.81 2.77 -7.39
CA PRO A 101 13.12 2.30 -8.73
C PRO A 101 14.57 2.66 -9.07
N PRO A 102 15.36 1.73 -9.66
CA PRO A 102 16.66 2.09 -10.21
C PRO A 102 16.47 3.10 -11.35
N GLU A 103 17.32 4.10 -11.42
CA GLU A 103 17.22 5.22 -12.39
C GLU A 103 17.15 4.76 -13.85
N ASP A 104 17.63 3.53 -14.18
CA ASP A 104 17.82 3.06 -15.56
C ASP A 104 17.14 1.70 -15.87
N MET A 105 16.33 1.12 -14.99
CA MET A 105 15.79 -0.23 -15.23
C MET A 105 14.35 -0.22 -15.74
N ILE A 106 14.14 -1.03 -16.80
CA ILE A 106 12.80 -1.38 -17.28
C ILE A 106 12.10 -2.23 -16.21
N PHE A 107 10.91 -1.84 -15.80
CA PHE A 107 10.11 -2.49 -14.74
C PHE A 107 10.05 -4.03 -14.86
N TRP A 108 9.88 -4.59 -16.06
CA TRP A 108 9.83 -6.04 -16.26
C TRP A 108 11.14 -6.74 -15.94
N ARG A 109 12.27 -6.08 -16.14
CA ARG A 109 13.56 -6.58 -15.75
C ARG A 109 13.67 -6.58 -14.22
N TRP A 110 13.23 -5.50 -13.61
CA TRP A 110 13.13 -5.40 -12.15
C TRP A 110 12.14 -6.40 -11.56
N ALA A 111 10.94 -6.58 -12.14
CA ALA A 111 9.94 -7.56 -11.71
C ALA A 111 10.43 -9.00 -11.93
N ALA A 112 11.13 -9.27 -13.05
CA ALA A 112 11.74 -10.56 -13.34
C ALA A 112 12.90 -10.86 -12.36
N ASP A 113 13.77 -9.89 -12.11
CA ASP A 113 14.84 -10.00 -11.11
C ASP A 113 14.25 -10.23 -9.71
N TRP A 114 13.14 -9.56 -9.40
CA TRP A 114 12.41 -9.71 -8.14
C TRP A 114 11.77 -11.10 -7.96
N LEU A 115 11.26 -11.68 -9.05
CA LEU A 115 10.72 -13.05 -9.09
C LEU A 115 11.82 -14.11 -9.11
N HIS A 116 12.97 -13.83 -9.72
CA HIS A 116 14.11 -14.76 -9.82
C HIS A 116 15.00 -14.77 -8.59
N ASP A 117 15.09 -13.64 -7.88
CA ASP A 117 15.91 -13.57 -6.69
C ASP A 117 15.26 -14.36 -5.53
N ALA A 118 16.11 -14.97 -4.70
CA ALA A 118 15.76 -15.70 -3.47
C ALA A 118 14.89 -14.89 -2.47
N GLN A 119 14.43 -13.73 -2.86
CA GLN A 119 13.66 -12.78 -2.05
C GLN A 119 12.20 -13.16 -1.87
N THR A 120 11.68 -14.10 -2.65
CA THR A 120 10.30 -14.59 -2.55
C THR A 120 10.16 -15.95 -1.86
N VAL A 121 11.26 -16.55 -1.43
CA VAL A 121 11.25 -17.82 -0.69
C VAL A 121 10.46 -17.67 0.60
N PRO A 122 9.58 -18.62 0.94
CA PRO A 122 8.88 -18.62 2.21
C PRO A 122 9.85 -18.69 3.40
N MET A 123 9.62 -17.84 4.39
CA MET A 123 10.31 -17.88 5.67
C MET A 123 9.31 -17.86 6.82
N PRO A 124 9.58 -18.55 7.94
CA PRO A 124 8.74 -18.47 9.13
C PRO A 124 8.66 -17.04 9.66
N TRP A 125 7.44 -16.63 10.05
CA TRP A 125 7.21 -15.35 10.71
C TRP A 125 6.75 -15.55 12.13
N THR A 126 7.62 -15.21 13.08
CA THR A 126 7.36 -15.36 14.51
C THR A 126 7.45 -14.00 15.19
N VAL A 127 6.47 -13.66 16.01
CA VAL A 127 6.43 -12.43 16.81
C VAL A 127 6.22 -12.80 18.27
N GLY A 128 7.16 -12.43 19.13
CA GLY A 128 7.19 -12.95 20.49
C GLY A 128 7.33 -14.48 20.49
N GLU A 129 6.40 -15.17 21.13
CA GLU A 129 6.32 -16.63 21.13
C GLU A 129 5.32 -17.19 20.11
N ARG A 130 4.68 -16.32 19.31
CA ARG A 130 3.62 -16.70 18.38
C ARG A 130 4.17 -16.95 17.00
N ASP A 131 3.89 -18.13 16.46
CA ASP A 131 4.11 -18.48 15.06
C ASP A 131 2.89 -18.03 14.24
N TYR A 132 3.16 -17.18 13.24
CA TYR A 132 2.14 -16.69 12.32
C TYR A 132 2.05 -17.49 11.02
N GLY A 133 2.98 -18.41 10.74
CA GLY A 133 3.09 -19.09 9.45
C GLY A 133 4.24 -18.56 8.62
N GLN A 134 4.08 -18.49 7.30
CA GLN A 134 5.16 -18.14 6.37
C GLN A 134 4.88 -16.84 5.61
N VAL A 135 5.94 -16.07 5.42
CA VAL A 135 5.92 -14.82 4.66
C VAL A 135 7.03 -14.82 3.61
N ALA A 136 6.90 -13.99 2.58
CA ALA A 136 7.96 -13.80 1.60
C ALA A 136 9.19 -13.17 2.27
N SER A 137 10.34 -13.82 2.10
CA SER A 137 11.57 -13.49 2.82
C SER A 137 12.03 -12.04 2.62
N ALA A 138 11.83 -11.47 1.42
CA ALA A 138 12.15 -10.07 1.16
C ALA A 138 11.48 -9.11 2.14
N PHE A 139 10.21 -9.36 2.45
CA PHE A 139 9.43 -8.49 3.35
C PHE A 139 9.75 -8.82 4.81
N GLY A 140 9.82 -10.10 5.14
CA GLY A 140 10.15 -10.54 6.49
C GLY A 140 11.51 -10.04 6.96
N ILE A 141 12.55 -10.16 6.13
CA ILE A 141 13.91 -9.65 6.42
C ILE A 141 13.87 -8.12 6.55
N ALA A 142 13.19 -7.43 5.65
CA ALA A 142 13.10 -5.97 5.68
C ALA A 142 12.46 -5.48 6.98
N VAL A 143 11.31 -6.04 7.37
CA VAL A 143 10.62 -5.65 8.61
C VAL A 143 11.42 -6.05 9.84
N SER A 144 12.00 -7.26 9.88
CA SER A 144 12.84 -7.71 10.99
C SER A 144 14.04 -6.78 11.21
N SER A 145 14.64 -6.27 10.12
CA SER A 145 15.76 -5.34 10.21
C SER A 145 15.40 -3.96 10.76
N LEU A 146 14.12 -3.57 10.61
CA LEU A 146 13.57 -2.28 11.10
C LEU A 146 12.89 -2.40 12.46
N ALA A 147 12.58 -3.62 12.93
CA ALA A 147 11.69 -3.85 14.06
C ALA A 147 12.10 -3.09 15.33
N ARG A 148 13.40 -3.12 15.66
CA ARG A 148 13.93 -2.44 16.83
C ARG A 148 13.72 -0.92 16.74
N ASP A 149 14.18 -0.31 15.66
CA ASP A 149 14.12 1.14 15.49
C ASP A 149 12.64 1.62 15.40
N LEU A 150 11.77 0.82 14.80
CA LEU A 150 10.32 1.07 14.74
C LEU A 150 9.71 1.10 16.16
N LEU A 151 9.97 0.07 16.96
CA LEU A 151 9.39 -0.04 18.30
C LEU A 151 9.94 1.03 19.24
N GLU A 152 11.25 1.35 19.21
CA GLU A 152 11.86 2.45 19.95
C GLU A 152 11.25 3.81 19.53
N THR A 153 10.95 3.98 18.23
CA THR A 153 10.30 5.19 17.71
C THR A 153 8.87 5.34 18.24
N LEU A 154 8.10 4.24 18.24
CA LEU A 154 6.74 4.22 18.77
C LEU A 154 6.70 4.50 20.28
N GLU A 155 7.65 3.95 21.04
CA GLU A 155 7.79 4.23 22.46
C GLU A 155 8.11 5.71 22.71
N THR A 156 9.05 6.29 21.94
CA THR A 156 9.40 7.72 21.99
C THR A 156 8.19 8.61 21.75
N LEU A 157 7.29 8.22 20.87
CA LEU A 157 6.05 8.92 20.57
C LEU A 157 4.89 8.51 21.49
N ASN A 158 5.13 7.73 22.54
CA ASN A 158 4.11 7.27 23.49
C ASN A 158 2.90 6.60 22.81
N ALA A 159 3.18 5.62 21.97
CA ALA A 159 2.16 4.89 21.20
C ALA A 159 1.08 4.23 22.09
N GLY A 160 1.43 3.88 23.32
CA GLY A 160 0.47 3.35 24.30
C GLY A 160 -0.69 4.30 24.65
N SER A 161 -0.59 5.59 24.35
CA SER A 161 -1.64 6.59 24.57
C SER A 161 -2.34 7.06 23.28
N ALA A 162 -1.91 6.58 22.11
CA ALA A 162 -2.48 7.00 20.85
C ALA A 162 -3.95 6.55 20.70
N SER A 163 -4.78 7.38 20.08
CA SER A 163 -6.19 7.07 19.77
C SER A 163 -6.29 5.89 18.81
N ALA A 164 -5.42 5.87 17.81
CA ALA A 164 -5.21 4.78 16.86
C ALA A 164 -3.77 4.77 16.36
N ILE A 165 -3.30 3.60 15.90
CA ILE A 165 -2.04 3.47 15.16
C ILE A 165 -2.40 3.04 13.74
N ARG A 166 -2.20 3.93 12.78
CA ARG A 166 -2.44 3.66 11.36
C ARG A 166 -1.14 3.31 10.69
N ILE A 167 -1.16 2.25 9.90
CA ILE A 167 0.03 1.70 9.26
C ILE A 167 -0.21 1.65 7.76
N THR A 168 0.74 2.16 7.00
CA THR A 168 0.60 2.20 5.54
C THR A 168 1.92 1.98 4.82
N GLY A 169 1.81 1.73 3.52
CA GLY A 169 2.93 1.63 2.59
C GLY A 169 2.44 1.33 1.18
N HIS A 170 3.26 1.70 0.21
CA HIS A 170 3.05 1.42 -1.21
C HIS A 170 4.01 0.34 -1.69
N SER A 171 3.57 -0.55 -2.59
CA SER A 171 4.40 -1.61 -3.15
C SER A 171 4.98 -2.52 -2.04
N LYS A 172 6.29 -2.78 -2.03
CA LYS A 172 7.00 -3.47 -0.93
C LYS A 172 6.63 -2.90 0.45
N GLY A 173 6.46 -1.56 0.57
CA GLY A 173 6.06 -0.91 1.81
C GLY A 173 4.69 -1.35 2.29
N GLY A 174 3.76 -1.65 1.38
CA GLY A 174 2.43 -2.19 1.71
C GLY A 174 2.51 -3.59 2.31
N ALA A 175 3.34 -4.47 1.75
CA ALA A 175 3.64 -5.78 2.33
C ALA A 175 4.26 -5.64 3.72
N MET A 176 5.23 -4.72 3.87
CA MET A 176 5.87 -4.44 5.15
C MET A 176 4.89 -3.87 6.19
N ALA A 177 3.90 -3.10 5.76
CA ALA A 177 2.87 -2.55 6.65
C ALA A 177 2.05 -3.67 7.31
N CYS A 178 1.67 -4.69 6.56
CA CYS A 178 0.95 -5.86 7.10
C CYS A 178 1.79 -6.64 8.12
N LEU A 179 3.07 -6.87 7.84
CA LEU A 179 3.98 -7.55 8.77
C LEU A 179 4.29 -6.68 10.00
N GLY A 180 4.53 -5.39 9.79
CA GLY A 180 4.77 -4.43 10.88
C GLY A 180 3.59 -4.33 11.83
N ALA A 181 2.37 -4.51 11.34
CA ALA A 181 1.16 -4.52 12.17
C ALA A 181 1.18 -5.63 13.23
N THR A 182 1.76 -6.81 12.93
CA THR A 182 1.87 -7.90 13.91
C THR A 182 2.84 -7.56 15.04
N LEU A 183 3.97 -6.90 14.73
CA LEU A 183 4.92 -6.42 15.74
C LEU A 183 4.27 -5.38 16.65
N ILE A 184 3.53 -4.44 16.06
CA ILE A 184 2.86 -3.37 16.79
C ILE A 184 1.71 -3.94 17.64
N ARG A 185 0.97 -4.93 17.15
CA ARG A 185 -0.08 -5.63 17.90
C ARG A 185 0.48 -6.34 19.12
N GLU A 186 1.61 -7.02 18.99
CA GLU A 186 2.27 -7.68 20.13
C GLU A 186 2.69 -6.69 21.21
N GLN A 187 3.27 -5.54 20.81
CA GLN A 187 3.75 -4.52 21.74
C GLN A 187 2.61 -3.68 22.33
N TYR A 188 1.51 -3.47 21.60
CA TYR A 188 0.39 -2.61 21.97
C TYR A 188 -0.95 -3.34 21.77
N PRO A 189 -1.23 -4.41 22.54
CA PRO A 189 -2.38 -5.30 22.32
C PRO A 189 -3.74 -4.60 22.42
N ASP A 190 -3.84 -3.55 23.21
CA ASP A 190 -5.10 -2.82 23.46
C ASP A 190 -5.31 -1.64 22.50
N ARG A 191 -4.36 -1.38 21.60
CA ARG A 191 -4.47 -0.24 20.67
C ARG A 191 -5.31 -0.60 19.44
N ARG A 192 -6.05 0.40 18.95
CA ARG A 192 -6.69 0.32 17.65
C ARG A 192 -5.60 0.41 16.59
N ILE A 193 -5.43 -0.66 15.82
CA ILE A 193 -4.49 -0.73 14.71
C ILE A 193 -5.30 -0.83 13.43
N GLU A 194 -4.97 0.02 12.46
CA GLU A 194 -5.58 0.07 11.14
C GLU A 194 -4.47 -0.03 10.10
N VAL A 195 -4.66 -0.86 9.09
CA VAL A 195 -3.69 -1.05 8.02
C VAL A 195 -4.32 -0.66 6.70
N CYS A 196 -3.61 0.13 5.91
CA CYS A 196 -4.02 0.46 4.56
C CYS A 196 -2.81 0.32 3.64
N SER A 197 -2.87 -0.63 2.72
CA SER A 197 -1.80 -0.91 1.76
C SER A 197 -2.20 -0.47 0.36
N PHE A 198 -1.21 0.03 -0.40
CA PHE A 198 -1.39 0.42 -1.79
C PHE A 198 -0.47 -0.40 -2.68
N ALA A 199 -1.01 -1.02 -3.73
CA ALA A 199 -0.25 -1.84 -4.67
C ALA A 199 0.62 -2.93 -4.00
N ALA A 200 0.21 -3.45 -2.85
CA ALA A 200 1.00 -4.41 -2.10
C ALA A 200 1.05 -5.77 -2.82
N PRO A 201 2.24 -6.37 -2.97
CA PRO A 201 2.35 -7.75 -3.46
C PRO A 201 1.80 -8.74 -2.45
N MET A 202 1.56 -9.98 -2.91
CA MET A 202 1.23 -11.10 -2.03
C MET A 202 2.35 -11.32 -1.02
N THR A 203 1.99 -11.41 0.25
CA THR A 203 2.97 -11.29 1.33
C THR A 203 3.12 -12.57 2.15
N ALA A 204 2.03 -13.31 2.37
CA ALA A 204 1.95 -14.34 3.38
C ALA A 204 1.04 -15.51 2.99
N ASP A 205 1.21 -16.63 3.67
CA ASP A 205 0.39 -17.83 3.50
C ASP A 205 -0.93 -17.75 4.29
N GLN A 206 -1.74 -18.80 4.19
CA GLN A 206 -3.03 -18.89 4.88
C GLN A 206 -2.88 -18.93 6.40
N ASP A 207 -1.86 -19.59 6.92
CA ASP A 207 -1.62 -19.68 8.37
C ASP A 207 -1.36 -18.31 8.98
N PHE A 208 -0.60 -17.47 8.25
CA PHE A 208 -0.41 -16.06 8.62
C PHE A 208 -1.73 -15.30 8.65
N ILE A 209 -2.54 -15.44 7.60
CA ILE A 209 -3.83 -14.73 7.49
C ILE A 209 -4.76 -15.11 8.64
N ASP A 210 -4.83 -16.40 8.97
CA ASP A 210 -5.67 -16.91 10.06
C ASP A 210 -5.19 -16.40 11.43
N CYS A 211 -3.88 -16.25 11.63
CA CYS A 211 -3.30 -15.69 12.84
C CYS A 211 -3.57 -14.18 12.94
N TYR A 212 -3.40 -13.49 11.82
CA TYR A 212 -3.64 -12.06 11.67
C TYR A 212 -5.11 -11.69 11.92
N ASP A 213 -6.04 -12.56 11.49
CA ASP A 213 -7.47 -12.40 11.77
C ASP A 213 -7.81 -12.60 13.26
N ARG A 214 -7.22 -13.64 13.89
CA ARG A 214 -7.37 -13.86 15.33
C ARG A 214 -6.91 -12.67 16.18
N ASP A 215 -5.95 -11.90 15.67
CA ASP A 215 -5.47 -10.67 16.30
C ASP A 215 -6.37 -9.46 16.03
N GLY A 216 -7.46 -9.65 15.28
CA GLY A 216 -8.41 -8.60 14.92
C GLY A 216 -7.85 -7.55 13.96
N LEU A 217 -6.78 -7.91 13.23
CA LEU A 217 -6.14 -7.03 12.27
C LEU A 217 -6.80 -7.11 10.89
N LEU A 218 -7.27 -8.32 10.47
CA LEU A 218 -7.81 -8.54 9.13
C LEU A 218 -9.02 -7.64 8.83
N ALA A 219 -9.96 -7.54 9.76
CA ALA A 219 -11.15 -6.70 9.64
C ALA A 219 -10.85 -5.18 9.60
N ARG A 220 -9.59 -4.79 9.83
CA ARG A 220 -9.11 -3.40 9.81
C ARG A 220 -7.95 -3.21 8.82
N THR A 221 -7.89 -4.10 7.84
CA THR A 221 -6.90 -4.04 6.78
C THR A 221 -7.61 -3.78 5.47
N ASP A 222 -7.35 -2.61 4.90
CA ASP A 222 -7.78 -2.21 3.57
C ASP A 222 -6.59 -2.28 2.61
N ARG A 223 -6.85 -2.74 1.38
CA ARG A 223 -5.86 -2.75 0.30
C ARG A 223 -6.43 -2.05 -0.93
N PHE A 224 -5.68 -1.12 -1.46
CA PHE A 224 -6.01 -0.39 -2.67
C PHE A 224 -5.21 -0.92 -3.84
N GLN A 225 -5.89 -1.17 -4.95
CA GLN A 225 -5.29 -1.70 -6.16
C GLN A 225 -5.80 -0.92 -7.37
N ASN A 226 -4.87 -0.37 -8.16
CA ASN A 226 -5.18 0.24 -9.45
C ASN A 226 -5.50 -0.82 -10.49
N ALA A 227 -6.40 -0.50 -11.40
CA ALA A 227 -6.51 -1.20 -12.68
C ALA A 227 -5.14 -1.21 -13.37
N LEU A 228 -4.83 -2.30 -14.06
CA LEU A 228 -3.58 -2.55 -14.75
C LEU A 228 -2.34 -2.77 -13.87
N ASP A 229 -2.40 -2.61 -12.55
CA ASP A 229 -1.27 -2.88 -11.67
C ASP A 229 -1.10 -4.41 -11.47
N PRO A 230 -0.01 -5.02 -11.99
CA PRO A 230 0.21 -6.46 -11.85
C PRO A 230 0.84 -6.85 -10.51
N VAL A 231 1.43 -5.90 -9.77
CA VAL A 231 2.21 -6.20 -8.55
C VAL A 231 1.39 -6.87 -7.46
N PRO A 232 0.12 -6.53 -7.23
CA PRO A 232 -0.71 -7.24 -6.27
C PRO A 232 -0.86 -8.75 -6.52
N TYR A 233 -0.58 -9.20 -7.75
CA TYR A 233 -0.63 -10.63 -8.11
C TYR A 233 0.73 -11.33 -8.03
N LEU A 234 1.79 -10.60 -7.69
CA LEU A 234 3.15 -11.13 -7.54
C LEU A 234 3.45 -11.48 -6.08
N PRO A 235 4.28 -12.47 -5.85
CA PRO A 235 4.96 -13.36 -6.78
C PRO A 235 4.07 -14.49 -7.33
N GLY A 236 2.80 -14.47 -7.06
CA GLY A 236 1.85 -15.50 -7.38
C GLY A 236 1.51 -16.37 -6.17
N GLY A 237 0.49 -17.20 -6.31
CA GLY A 237 0.00 -18.10 -5.28
C GLY A 237 -1.04 -19.08 -5.85
N PRO A 238 -1.65 -19.92 -5.01
CA PRO A 238 -2.58 -20.94 -5.46
C PRO A 238 -3.76 -20.35 -6.26
N ASP A 239 -4.30 -19.23 -5.81
CA ASP A 239 -5.46 -18.58 -6.45
C ASP A 239 -5.10 -18.04 -7.83
N ILE A 240 -3.92 -17.40 -7.96
CA ILE A 240 -3.42 -16.87 -9.22
C ILE A 240 -3.18 -18.01 -10.23
N ARG A 241 -2.60 -19.10 -9.78
CA ARG A 241 -2.39 -20.28 -10.63
C ARG A 241 -3.71 -20.83 -11.15
N GLN A 242 -4.70 -21.00 -10.27
CA GLN A 242 -6.04 -21.45 -10.64
C GLN A 242 -6.71 -20.50 -11.66
N TRP A 243 -6.56 -19.19 -11.48
CA TRP A 243 -7.11 -18.21 -12.42
C TRP A 243 -6.40 -18.24 -13.76
N LEU A 244 -5.07 -18.38 -13.77
CA LEU A 244 -4.29 -18.51 -15.01
C LEU A 244 -4.62 -19.79 -15.77
N ASP A 245 -4.81 -20.92 -15.10
CA ASP A 245 -5.18 -22.19 -15.72
C ASP A 245 -6.57 -22.14 -16.36
N GLY A 246 -7.50 -21.39 -15.77
CA GLY A 246 -8.85 -21.17 -16.30
C GLY A 246 -8.95 -20.07 -17.36
N GLU A 247 -7.90 -19.29 -17.60
CA GLU A 247 -7.98 -18.07 -18.42
C GLU A 247 -7.73 -18.32 -19.90
N LYS A 248 -8.83 -18.52 -20.65
CA LYS A 248 -8.79 -18.80 -22.09
C LYS A 248 -8.31 -17.62 -22.94
N ARG A 249 -8.46 -16.37 -22.47
CA ARG A 249 -7.99 -15.16 -23.18
C ARG A 249 -6.48 -15.15 -23.37
N LEU A 250 -5.75 -15.84 -22.51
CA LEU A 250 -4.29 -15.96 -22.61
C LEU A 250 -3.83 -17.01 -23.62
N ASP A 251 -4.68 -17.87 -24.13
CA ASP A 251 -4.26 -18.97 -25.01
C ASP A 251 -3.63 -18.48 -26.33
N GLU A 252 -4.11 -17.36 -26.86
CA GLU A 252 -3.50 -16.70 -28.02
C GLU A 252 -2.20 -15.96 -27.64
N ALA A 253 -2.18 -15.26 -26.51
CA ALA A 253 -1.00 -14.57 -26.01
C ALA A 253 0.10 -15.55 -25.57
N LYS A 254 -0.25 -16.68 -24.97
CA LYS A 254 0.66 -17.77 -24.59
C LYS A 254 1.42 -18.31 -25.80
N LYS A 255 0.74 -18.49 -26.94
CA LYS A 255 1.36 -18.98 -28.19
C LYS A 255 2.34 -17.98 -28.79
N LEU A 256 2.10 -16.68 -28.62
CA LEU A 256 2.91 -15.61 -29.21
C LEU A 256 4.16 -15.25 -28.40
N MET A 257 4.18 -15.45 -27.07
CA MET A 257 5.13 -14.85 -26.18
C MET A 257 5.99 -15.80 -25.33
N LEU A 258 5.93 -17.10 -25.55
CA LEU A 258 6.57 -18.09 -24.65
C LEU A 258 6.08 -17.95 -23.16
N VAL A 259 4.94 -17.32 -22.95
CA VAL A 259 4.38 -17.04 -21.62
C VAL A 259 3.98 -18.34 -20.92
N GLU A 260 3.60 -19.37 -21.67
CA GLU A 260 3.19 -20.65 -21.10
C GLU A 260 4.33 -21.32 -20.32
N ASP A 261 5.54 -21.31 -20.87
CA ASP A 261 6.70 -21.88 -20.17
C ASP A 261 7.12 -21.02 -18.97
N ALA A 262 6.96 -19.71 -19.06
CA ALA A 262 7.22 -18.80 -17.93
C ALA A 262 6.20 -19.03 -16.79
N ILE A 263 4.91 -19.17 -17.10
CA ILE A 263 3.87 -19.46 -16.10
C ILE A 263 4.08 -20.84 -15.45
N LYS A 264 4.45 -21.86 -16.24
CA LYS A 264 4.76 -23.20 -15.70
C LYS A 264 6.03 -23.22 -14.86
N ALA A 265 6.96 -22.31 -15.12
CA ALA A 265 8.20 -22.16 -14.36
C ALA A 265 8.03 -21.35 -13.07
N LEU A 266 6.87 -20.69 -12.86
CA LEU A 266 6.60 -19.98 -11.61
C LEU A 266 6.59 -20.97 -10.43
N PRO A 267 7.34 -20.73 -9.37
CA PRO A 267 7.29 -21.56 -8.17
C PRO A 267 5.89 -21.64 -7.57
N GLU A 268 5.61 -22.73 -6.88
CA GLU A 268 4.37 -22.88 -6.12
C GLU A 268 4.48 -22.15 -4.79
N TRP A 269 4.31 -20.83 -4.83
CA TRP A 269 4.33 -20.02 -3.63
C TRP A 269 3.01 -20.16 -2.86
N PRO A 270 3.05 -20.18 -1.51
CA PRO A 270 1.85 -20.35 -0.68
C PRO A 270 1.07 -19.05 -0.47
N TYR A 271 1.52 -17.94 -1.07
CA TYR A 271 1.03 -16.60 -0.73
C TYR A 271 -0.36 -16.32 -1.25
N ARG A 272 -1.10 -15.48 -0.50
CA ARG A 272 -2.44 -15.05 -0.81
C ARG A 272 -2.59 -13.55 -0.63
N GLN A 273 -3.59 -12.99 -1.30
CA GLN A 273 -4.09 -11.65 -0.99
C GLN A 273 -4.98 -11.69 0.25
N PHE A 274 -4.96 -10.64 1.05
CA PHE A 274 -5.83 -10.51 2.21
C PHE A 274 -6.13 -9.03 2.54
N GLY A 275 -7.15 -8.79 3.35
CA GLY A 275 -7.72 -7.47 3.59
C GLY A 275 -8.80 -7.12 2.56
N ARG A 276 -9.62 -6.11 2.87
CA ARG A 276 -10.70 -5.66 2.00
C ARG A 276 -10.13 -4.94 0.79
N LEU A 277 -10.49 -5.39 -0.41
CA LEU A 277 -10.07 -4.77 -1.66
C LEU A 277 -10.89 -3.51 -1.94
N HIS A 278 -10.19 -2.44 -2.29
CA HIS A 278 -10.71 -1.23 -2.93
C HIS A 278 -10.08 -1.13 -4.32
N PHE A 279 -10.81 -1.56 -5.34
CA PHE A 279 -10.34 -1.59 -6.70
C PHE A 279 -10.64 -0.25 -7.39
N LEU A 280 -9.60 0.39 -7.92
CA LEU A 280 -9.65 1.66 -8.61
C LEU A 280 -9.73 1.41 -10.12
N HIS A 281 -10.87 1.72 -10.73
CA HIS A 281 -11.09 1.57 -12.16
C HIS A 281 -10.26 2.57 -12.97
N GLU A 282 -9.80 2.13 -14.17
CA GLU A 282 -8.96 2.95 -15.04
C GLU A 282 -9.74 4.11 -15.68
N GLU A 283 -10.96 3.86 -16.08
CA GLU A 283 -11.72 4.77 -16.95
C GLU A 283 -12.28 6.01 -16.22
N ASP A 284 -12.75 5.80 -14.99
CA ASP A 284 -13.49 6.81 -14.22
C ASP A 284 -12.98 7.01 -12.79
N GLY A 285 -11.90 6.32 -12.42
CA GLY A 285 -11.36 6.37 -11.05
C GLY A 285 -12.31 5.81 -9.98
N ARG A 286 -13.44 5.22 -10.38
CA ARG A 286 -14.44 4.67 -9.45
C ARG A 286 -13.81 3.59 -8.57
N ILE A 287 -14.15 3.62 -7.30
CA ILE A 287 -13.76 2.59 -6.33
C ILE A 287 -14.84 1.52 -6.31
N GLN A 288 -14.42 0.25 -6.43
CA GLN A 288 -15.26 -0.92 -6.26
C GLN A 288 -14.73 -1.75 -5.09
N ASP A 289 -15.57 -2.08 -4.13
CA ASP A 289 -15.21 -2.85 -2.91
C ASP A 289 -16.25 -3.94 -2.57
N ASP A 290 -17.07 -4.31 -3.56
CA ASP A 290 -18.04 -5.39 -3.47
C ASP A 290 -17.42 -6.77 -3.76
N GLU A 291 -18.25 -7.82 -3.75
CA GLU A 291 -17.84 -9.20 -3.99
C GLU A 291 -17.24 -9.43 -5.38
N ASP A 292 -17.52 -8.56 -6.35
CA ASP A 292 -17.03 -8.65 -7.73
C ASP A 292 -15.71 -7.89 -7.94
N ALA A 293 -15.24 -7.12 -6.96
CA ALA A 293 -14.04 -6.29 -7.08
C ALA A 293 -12.78 -7.11 -7.43
N GLU A 294 -12.58 -8.27 -6.82
CA GLU A 294 -11.45 -9.18 -7.11
C GLU A 294 -11.45 -9.64 -8.57
N ARG A 295 -12.63 -9.97 -9.07
CA ARG A 295 -12.79 -10.41 -10.45
C ARG A 295 -12.56 -9.25 -11.42
N ALA A 296 -13.09 -8.09 -11.13
CA ALA A 296 -12.91 -6.89 -11.95
C ALA A 296 -11.43 -6.50 -12.03
N ALA A 297 -10.72 -6.54 -10.91
CA ALA A 297 -9.30 -6.25 -10.84
C ALA A 297 -8.46 -7.26 -11.65
N TRP A 298 -8.75 -8.56 -11.52
CA TRP A 298 -8.10 -9.59 -12.32
C TRP A 298 -8.36 -9.41 -13.82
N ASP A 299 -9.63 -9.18 -14.19
CA ASP A 299 -10.02 -8.98 -15.58
C ASP A 299 -9.31 -7.77 -16.22
N ALA A 300 -9.12 -6.71 -15.50
CA ALA A 300 -8.39 -5.52 -15.95
C ALA A 300 -6.93 -5.85 -16.29
N VAL A 301 -6.23 -6.53 -15.39
CA VAL A 301 -4.82 -6.94 -15.59
C VAL A 301 -4.69 -7.93 -16.77
N ILE A 302 -5.55 -8.96 -16.84
CA ILE A 302 -5.53 -9.92 -17.95
C ILE A 302 -5.79 -9.24 -19.29
N ASN A 303 -6.76 -8.33 -19.36
CA ASN A 303 -7.04 -7.56 -20.56
C ASN A 303 -5.84 -6.70 -20.98
N ALA A 304 -5.11 -6.12 -20.01
CA ALA A 304 -3.90 -5.37 -20.30
C ALA A 304 -2.79 -6.26 -20.85
N VAL A 305 -2.58 -7.45 -20.29
CA VAL A 305 -1.61 -8.44 -20.77
C VAL A 305 -1.96 -8.87 -22.20
N VAL A 306 -3.22 -9.24 -22.46
CA VAL A 306 -3.69 -9.65 -23.79
C VAL A 306 -3.52 -8.54 -24.84
N LYS A 307 -3.75 -7.29 -24.44
CA LYS A 307 -3.57 -6.12 -25.31
C LYS A 307 -2.13 -5.59 -25.34
N MET A 308 -1.19 -6.26 -24.65
CA MET A 308 0.23 -5.88 -24.57
C MET A 308 0.47 -4.46 -24.03
N ARG A 309 -0.37 -3.99 -23.10
CA ARG A 309 -0.29 -2.65 -22.48
C ARG A 309 0.75 -2.57 -21.37
N PHE A 310 1.93 -3.16 -21.59
CA PHE A 310 2.96 -3.33 -20.54
C PHE A 310 3.48 -2.01 -19.96
N ARG A 311 3.62 -0.98 -20.80
CA ARG A 311 4.04 0.34 -20.33
C ARG A 311 3.03 0.93 -19.36
N GLU A 312 1.76 0.82 -19.69
CA GLU A 312 0.67 1.32 -18.87
C GLU A 312 0.54 0.54 -17.54
N MET A 313 0.85 -0.76 -17.56
CA MET A 313 0.92 -1.58 -16.36
C MET A 313 2.06 -1.12 -15.43
N ILE A 314 3.22 -0.76 -15.99
CA ILE A 314 4.34 -0.18 -15.25
C ILE A 314 3.92 1.14 -14.62
N ASP A 315 3.33 2.02 -15.43
CA ASP A 315 2.88 3.33 -14.99
C ASP A 315 1.78 3.22 -13.92
N ALA A 316 0.93 2.20 -13.99
CA ALA A 316 -0.11 1.94 -13.00
C ALA A 316 0.46 1.57 -11.63
N HIS A 317 1.58 0.83 -11.59
CA HIS A 317 2.24 0.49 -10.33
C HIS A 317 3.11 1.62 -9.79
N SER A 318 3.98 2.20 -10.65
CA SER A 318 4.95 3.22 -10.22
C SER A 318 4.31 4.52 -9.77
N GLY A 319 3.04 4.71 -10.10
CA GLY A 319 2.32 5.95 -9.86
C GLY A 319 1.65 6.03 -8.51
N VAL A 320 2.41 6.28 -7.41
CA VAL A 320 1.79 6.89 -6.20
C VAL A 320 0.87 8.03 -6.62
N GLN A 321 1.25 8.78 -7.66
CA GLN A 321 0.46 9.83 -8.26
C GLN A 321 -0.90 9.35 -8.82
N ARG A 322 -0.99 8.13 -9.38
CA ARG A 322 -2.28 7.60 -9.86
C ARG A 322 -3.24 7.30 -8.71
N TYR A 323 -2.72 6.78 -7.59
CA TYR A 323 -3.54 6.61 -6.37
C TYR A 323 -3.96 7.95 -5.80
N LEU A 324 -3.07 8.95 -5.81
CA LEU A 324 -3.40 10.32 -5.38
C LEU A 324 -4.50 10.91 -6.24
N THR A 325 -4.39 10.82 -7.56
CA THR A 325 -5.41 11.33 -8.49
C THR A 325 -6.75 10.62 -8.28
N ALA A 326 -6.75 9.28 -8.20
CA ALA A 326 -7.96 8.51 -8.01
C ALA A 326 -8.64 8.73 -6.64
N LEU A 327 -7.87 9.12 -5.62
CA LEU A 327 -8.36 9.43 -4.28
C LEU A 327 -8.49 10.93 -4.01
N SER A 328 -8.26 11.77 -5.04
CA SER A 328 -8.48 13.22 -4.97
C SER A 328 -9.86 13.55 -5.52
N PRO A 329 -10.56 14.54 -4.97
CA PRO A 329 -11.76 15.07 -5.61
C PRO A 329 -11.41 15.56 -7.02
N ASP A 330 -12.31 15.35 -7.98
CA ASP A 330 -12.21 16.00 -9.28
C ASP A 330 -12.12 17.51 -9.02
N GLU A 331 -10.94 18.09 -9.22
CA GLU A 331 -10.83 19.51 -9.46
C GLU A 331 -11.46 19.69 -10.83
N GLY A 332 -12.78 19.95 -10.83
CA GLY A 332 -13.51 20.24 -12.06
C GLY A 332 -12.68 21.22 -12.87
N GLU A 333 -12.37 20.84 -14.10
CA GLU A 333 -11.72 21.71 -15.06
C GLU A 333 -12.45 23.06 -14.98
N ALA A 334 -11.78 24.05 -14.43
CA ALA A 334 -12.24 25.43 -14.58
C ALA A 334 -12.15 25.70 -16.09
N GLU A 335 -13.25 25.52 -16.78
CA GLU A 335 -13.38 25.99 -18.16
C GLU A 335 -13.03 27.47 -18.18
N ASP A 336 -11.88 27.80 -18.82
CA ASP A 336 -11.49 29.14 -19.20
C ASP A 336 -12.47 29.75 -20.25
#